data_a121c74668188d10748a86d5b6024a82
#
_entry.id   a121c74668188d10748a86d5b6024a82
#
_cell.length_a   1.000
_cell.length_b   1.000
_cell.length_c   1.000
_cell.angle_alpha   90.00
_cell.angle_beta   90.00
_cell.angle_gamma   90.00
#
_symmetry.space_group_name_H-M   'P 1'
#
loop_
_entity.id
_entity.type
_entity.pdbx_description
1 polymer ?
#
loop_
_entity_poly.entity_id
_entity_poly.type
_entity_poly.pdbx_seq_one_letter_code
_entity_poly.pdbx_strand_id
1 'polypeptide(L)'
;MQTTHIPQTLLAQAKTRFDLTEPADQASLYRLAEALLALSPATLAGLDDAARRPETPLEFKIASKLVKSRRFLLANRQPVKLGVVFAMWGEHNRLHPKSAANPNGEDSLRVKLEQLRWATEGTAVTWQLYAVDDGDPHGSGRLAQAIAAGHPLGDRVSVRFLAGAVPTADGPLARLPSADDSRKGGAIIYGCLQALADGVDAVVYTDADNSVHLGQIGLLLEPFLVDGCRAVLGNRQHPDAVLVKQATRWGIGIGLLRHMQRMVGHAIFSRGLKDTQAAFKLYARDLLADILHSPSVYDFSFDTDWILALIARDEPFVSVPFAFIDSFAESASLVQGPMTTWETLLKGLVTAVRARGVPHNRAMARVLDEEIHSAADLELLINHLPPALQTAEPNALGNPAVMSPEAVQAWIRQRKAAAQA
;
A
#
# COMPACT_ATOMS: atom_id res chain seq x y z
N MET A 1 5.95 39.02 -17.45
CA MET A 1 5.41 37.70 -17.12
C MET A 1 4.84 37.80 -15.70
N GLN A 2 3.54 37.83 -15.55
CA GLN A 2 2.91 37.76 -14.23
C GLN A 2 3.15 36.35 -13.70
N THR A 3 4.00 36.18 -12.68
CA THR A 3 4.12 34.96 -11.91
C THR A 3 2.80 34.76 -11.18
N THR A 4 1.95 33.90 -11.71
CA THR A 4 0.67 33.54 -11.11
C THR A 4 0.94 32.62 -9.92
N HIS A 5 1.04 33.21 -8.73
CA HIS A 5 1.23 32.46 -7.48
C HIS A 5 -0.11 31.88 -6.99
N ILE A 6 -0.06 30.74 -6.35
CA ILE A 6 -1.20 30.20 -5.58
C ILE A 6 -1.66 31.27 -4.57
N PRO A 7 -2.96 31.58 -4.49
CA PRO A 7 -3.48 32.58 -3.56
C PRO A 7 -3.09 32.26 -2.10
N GLN A 8 -2.48 33.23 -1.44
CA GLN A 8 -2.06 33.09 -0.04
C GLN A 8 -3.22 32.77 0.91
N THR A 9 -4.43 33.21 0.55
CA THR A 9 -5.65 32.91 1.29
C THR A 9 -5.95 31.41 1.35
N LEU A 10 -5.72 30.65 0.28
CA LEU A 10 -5.92 29.19 0.26
C LEU A 10 -4.87 28.47 1.13
N LEU A 11 -3.63 28.95 1.11
CA LEU A 11 -2.59 28.42 1.99
C LEU A 11 -2.88 28.73 3.47
N ALA A 12 -3.34 29.95 3.79
CA ALA A 12 -3.64 30.37 5.15
C ALA A 12 -4.88 29.67 5.76
N GLN A 13 -5.82 29.23 4.92
CA GLN A 13 -7.02 28.51 5.33
C GLN A 13 -6.76 27.02 5.55
N ALA A 14 -5.72 26.46 4.92
CA ALA A 14 -5.41 25.04 5.00
C ALA A 14 -4.89 24.67 6.41
N LYS A 15 -5.30 23.49 6.87
CA LYS A 15 -4.92 22.97 8.19
C LYS A 15 -3.49 22.42 8.19
N THR A 16 -2.74 22.71 9.24
CA THR A 16 -1.39 22.15 9.46
C THR A 16 -1.44 20.70 9.94
N ARG A 17 -2.56 20.29 10.57
CA ARG A 17 -2.86 18.92 10.99
C ARG A 17 -4.11 18.45 10.29
N PHE A 18 -4.13 17.18 9.94
CA PHE A 18 -5.25 16.54 9.23
C PHE A 18 -5.48 15.15 9.81
N ASP A 19 -6.72 14.86 10.19
CA ASP A 19 -7.16 13.56 10.65
C ASP A 19 -8.12 12.95 9.63
N LEU A 20 -7.72 11.85 9.00
CA LEU A 20 -8.53 11.13 8.01
C LEU A 20 -9.88 10.66 8.53
N THR A 21 -9.97 10.43 9.84
CA THR A 21 -11.15 9.85 10.49
C THR A 21 -12.18 10.91 10.88
N GLU A 22 -11.79 12.19 10.76
CA GLU A 22 -12.68 13.32 11.10
C GLU A 22 -13.45 13.79 9.86
N PRO A 23 -14.80 13.68 9.84
CA PRO A 23 -15.63 14.11 8.72
C PRO A 23 -15.44 15.60 8.35
N ALA A 24 -15.16 16.44 9.36
CA ALA A 24 -14.91 17.86 9.14
C ALA A 24 -13.61 18.13 8.40
N ASP A 25 -12.58 17.27 8.57
CA ASP A 25 -11.32 17.37 7.85
C ASP A 25 -11.49 16.89 6.42
N GLN A 26 -12.20 15.79 6.20
CA GLN A 26 -12.56 15.32 4.86
C GLN A 26 -13.32 16.39 4.07
N ALA A 27 -14.34 17.01 4.68
CA ALA A 27 -15.12 18.08 4.05
C ALA A 27 -14.26 19.34 3.76
N SER A 28 -13.32 19.67 4.65
CA SER A 28 -12.37 20.77 4.44
C SER A 28 -11.45 20.50 3.27
N LEU A 29 -10.92 19.28 3.16
CA LEU A 29 -10.04 18.85 2.08
C LEU A 29 -10.73 18.96 0.70
N TYR A 30 -12.00 18.53 0.59
CA TYR A 30 -12.75 18.68 -0.65
C TYR A 30 -12.97 20.15 -1.01
N ARG A 31 -13.36 21.01 -0.04
CA ARG A 31 -13.52 22.46 -0.31
C ARG A 31 -12.24 23.09 -0.81
N LEU A 32 -11.10 22.76 -0.20
CA LEU A 32 -9.81 23.27 -0.62
C LEU A 32 -9.43 22.74 -2.03
N ALA A 33 -9.64 21.46 -2.29
CA ALA A 33 -9.37 20.86 -3.60
C ALA A 33 -10.23 21.50 -4.71
N GLU A 34 -11.53 21.71 -4.46
CA GLU A 34 -12.42 22.38 -5.42
C GLU A 34 -12.05 23.86 -5.66
N ALA A 35 -11.66 24.58 -4.60
CA ALA A 35 -11.18 25.96 -4.73
C ALA A 35 -9.88 26.03 -5.55
N LEU A 36 -8.99 25.05 -5.39
CA LEU A 36 -7.78 24.94 -6.21
C LEU A 36 -8.11 24.56 -7.67
N LEU A 37 -9.03 23.62 -7.90
CA LEU A 37 -9.45 23.22 -9.24
C LEU A 37 -10.06 24.37 -10.04
N ALA A 38 -10.69 25.34 -9.37
CA ALA A 38 -11.26 26.52 -9.99
C ALA A 38 -10.21 27.56 -10.46
N LEU A 39 -8.93 27.39 -10.07
CA LEU A 39 -7.85 28.30 -10.49
C LEU A 39 -7.46 28.07 -11.95
N SER A 40 -6.88 29.12 -12.56
CA SER A 40 -6.42 29.03 -13.95
C SER A 40 -5.29 27.99 -14.10
N PRO A 41 -5.16 27.36 -15.28
CA PRO A 41 -4.03 26.43 -15.53
C PRO A 41 -2.66 27.07 -15.29
N ALA A 42 -2.50 28.36 -15.57
CA ALA A 42 -1.27 29.11 -15.34
C ALA A 42 -0.94 29.22 -13.84
N THR A 43 -1.94 29.45 -12.99
CA THR A 43 -1.76 29.47 -11.52
C THR A 43 -1.41 28.09 -11.00
N LEU A 44 -2.08 27.05 -11.49
CA LEU A 44 -1.86 25.67 -11.08
C LEU A 44 -0.50 25.09 -11.51
N ALA A 45 0.19 25.71 -12.46
CA ALA A 45 1.57 25.31 -12.80
C ALA A 45 2.53 25.43 -11.61
N GLY A 46 2.26 26.32 -10.65
CA GLY A 46 3.04 26.46 -9.41
C GLY A 46 2.58 25.58 -8.23
N LEU A 47 1.61 24.68 -8.43
CA LEU A 47 1.00 23.90 -7.34
C LEU A 47 1.99 22.94 -6.68
N ASP A 48 2.76 22.21 -7.47
CA ASP A 48 3.76 21.26 -6.96
C ASP A 48 4.86 21.98 -6.19
N ASP A 49 5.34 23.13 -6.67
CA ASP A 49 6.36 23.93 -5.97
C ASP A 49 5.83 24.50 -4.66
N ALA A 50 4.59 24.95 -4.63
CA ALA A 50 3.96 25.38 -3.40
C ALA A 50 3.81 24.24 -2.40
N ALA A 51 3.44 23.05 -2.85
CA ALA A 51 3.27 21.87 -2.00
C ALA A 51 4.60 21.30 -1.44
N ARG A 52 5.72 21.48 -2.15
CA ARG A 52 7.06 21.02 -1.70
C ARG A 52 7.64 21.84 -0.55
N ARG A 53 7.19 23.06 -0.35
CA ARG A 53 7.76 23.93 0.71
C ARG A 53 7.54 23.32 2.09
N PRO A 54 8.55 23.31 2.97
CA PRO A 54 8.43 22.73 4.32
C PRO A 54 7.28 23.33 5.12
N GLU A 55 7.09 24.65 5.04
CA GLU A 55 6.08 25.42 5.76
C GLU A 55 4.64 25.23 5.25
N THR A 56 4.47 24.60 4.08
CA THR A 56 3.13 24.41 3.52
C THR A 56 2.29 23.48 4.39
N PRO A 57 1.05 23.89 4.72
CA PRO A 57 0.14 23.10 5.55
C PRO A 57 -0.13 21.70 4.97
N LEU A 58 -0.28 20.72 5.85
CA LEU A 58 -0.49 19.32 5.45
C LEU A 58 -1.71 19.13 4.56
N GLU A 59 -2.83 19.75 4.92
CA GLU A 59 -4.07 19.67 4.12
C GLU A 59 -3.85 20.18 2.69
N PHE A 60 -3.07 21.27 2.50
CA PHE A 60 -2.74 21.76 1.17
C PHE A 60 -1.89 20.76 0.37
N LYS A 61 -0.92 20.12 1.02
CA LYS A 61 -0.09 19.07 0.38
C LYS A 61 -0.94 17.90 -0.10
N ILE A 62 -1.92 17.47 0.70
CA ILE A 62 -2.86 16.41 0.31
C ILE A 62 -3.75 16.91 -0.83
N ALA A 63 -4.35 18.10 -0.70
CA ALA A 63 -5.21 18.69 -1.72
C ALA A 63 -4.49 18.83 -3.08
N SER A 64 -3.18 19.15 -3.07
CA SER A 64 -2.41 19.24 -4.31
C SER A 64 -2.38 17.92 -5.08
N LYS A 65 -2.26 16.77 -4.38
CA LYS A 65 -2.32 15.43 -4.99
C LYS A 65 -3.69 15.13 -5.57
N LEU A 66 -4.75 15.49 -4.84
CA LEU A 66 -6.14 15.34 -5.32
C LEU A 66 -6.41 16.17 -6.56
N VAL A 67 -5.98 17.43 -6.56
CA VAL A 67 -6.14 18.35 -7.70
C VAL A 67 -5.42 17.83 -8.93
N LYS A 68 -4.17 17.37 -8.78
CA LYS A 68 -3.40 16.79 -9.89
C LYS A 68 -4.11 15.58 -10.46
N SER A 69 -4.53 14.66 -9.61
CA SER A 69 -5.29 13.46 -9.97
C SER A 69 -6.57 13.81 -10.72
N ARG A 70 -7.43 14.65 -10.13
CA ARG A 70 -8.72 14.97 -10.71
C ARG A 70 -8.63 15.78 -12.01
N ARG A 71 -7.68 16.71 -12.12
CA ARG A 71 -7.44 17.45 -13.39
C ARG A 71 -7.08 16.51 -14.53
N PHE A 72 -6.21 15.55 -14.28
CA PHE A 72 -5.89 14.53 -15.27
C PHE A 72 -7.15 13.76 -15.68
N LEU A 73 -7.94 13.27 -14.71
CA LEU A 73 -9.15 12.50 -14.97
C LEU A 73 -10.21 13.30 -15.74
N LEU A 74 -10.40 14.58 -15.43
CA LEU A 74 -11.32 15.48 -16.15
C LEU A 74 -10.86 15.78 -17.59
N ALA A 75 -9.56 15.81 -17.82
CA ALA A 75 -8.99 16.05 -19.15
C ALA A 75 -8.99 14.78 -20.02
N ASN A 76 -8.89 13.60 -19.39
CA ASN A 76 -8.88 12.34 -20.09
C ASN A 76 -10.23 12.02 -20.74
N ARG A 77 -10.21 11.61 -22.02
CA ARG A 77 -11.40 11.22 -22.79
C ARG A 77 -11.45 9.72 -23.10
N GLN A 78 -10.36 9.01 -22.81
CA GLN A 78 -10.33 7.56 -23.01
C GLN A 78 -11.15 6.86 -21.92
N PRO A 79 -12.17 6.08 -22.31
CA PRO A 79 -12.95 5.31 -21.35
C PRO A 79 -12.06 4.27 -20.66
N VAL A 80 -12.23 4.13 -19.34
CA VAL A 80 -11.54 3.13 -18.53
C VAL A 80 -12.50 2.54 -17.51
N LYS A 81 -12.54 1.22 -17.41
CA LYS A 81 -13.22 0.48 -16.36
C LYS A 81 -12.20 -0.01 -15.33
N LEU A 82 -12.25 0.55 -14.13
CA LEU A 82 -11.30 0.32 -13.05
C LEU A 82 -11.88 -0.63 -12.00
N GLY A 83 -11.16 -1.69 -11.64
CA GLY A 83 -11.40 -2.47 -10.43
C GLY A 83 -10.60 -1.86 -9.27
N VAL A 84 -11.27 -1.64 -8.12
CA VAL A 84 -10.59 -1.24 -6.89
C VAL A 84 -10.78 -2.33 -5.86
N VAL A 85 -9.70 -2.90 -5.33
CA VAL A 85 -9.73 -4.08 -4.45
C VAL A 85 -9.14 -3.76 -3.09
N PHE A 86 -9.78 -4.20 -2.02
CA PHE A 86 -9.18 -4.23 -0.68
C PHE A 86 -9.65 -5.46 0.10
N ALA A 87 -8.80 -5.91 1.03
CA ALA A 87 -9.08 -7.03 1.93
C ALA A 87 -9.53 -6.53 3.30
N MET A 88 -10.43 -7.26 3.95
CA MET A 88 -10.95 -6.96 5.29
C MET A 88 -10.69 -8.13 6.23
N TRP A 89 -9.99 -7.85 7.33
CA TRP A 89 -9.84 -8.75 8.47
C TRP A 89 -9.75 -7.91 9.76
N GLY A 90 -10.72 -8.07 10.66
CA GLY A 90 -10.81 -7.27 11.89
C GLY A 90 -11.20 -5.80 11.64
N GLU A 91 -11.89 -5.51 10.52
CA GLU A 91 -12.21 -4.14 10.10
C GLU A 91 -13.58 -3.65 10.58
N HIS A 92 -14.29 -4.43 11.39
CA HIS A 92 -15.64 -4.10 11.84
C HIS A 92 -15.72 -2.72 12.52
N ASN A 93 -14.74 -2.34 13.35
CA ASN A 93 -14.69 -1.01 13.98
C ASN A 93 -14.50 0.11 12.95
N ARG A 94 -13.59 -0.08 11.98
CA ARG A 94 -13.31 0.93 10.95
C ARG A 94 -14.43 1.12 9.95
N LEU A 95 -15.24 0.09 9.70
CA LEU A 95 -16.41 0.17 8.84
C LEU A 95 -17.54 1.02 9.46
N HIS A 96 -17.54 1.21 10.77
CA HIS A 96 -18.44 2.13 11.44
C HIS A 96 -17.84 3.55 11.53
N PRO A 97 -18.69 4.59 11.62
CA PRO A 97 -18.24 5.94 11.90
C PRO A 97 -17.52 6.05 13.26
N LYS A 98 -16.60 6.99 13.35
CA LYS A 98 -15.96 7.36 14.62
C LYS A 98 -17.01 7.91 15.59
N SER A 99 -16.97 7.45 16.83
CA SER A 99 -17.83 7.91 17.92
C SER A 99 -17.17 7.69 19.28
N ALA A 100 -17.78 8.19 20.34
CA ALA A 100 -17.29 7.93 21.71
C ALA A 100 -17.28 6.42 22.04
N ALA A 101 -18.23 5.64 21.50
CA ALA A 101 -18.28 4.19 21.68
C ALA A 101 -17.37 3.44 20.67
N ASN A 102 -16.97 4.06 19.58
CA ASN A 102 -16.08 3.51 18.56
C ASN A 102 -15.00 4.52 18.17
N PRO A 103 -13.98 4.73 19.02
CA PRO A 103 -12.93 5.73 18.76
C PRO A 103 -12.06 5.36 17.54
N ASN A 104 -12.03 4.09 17.13
CA ASN A 104 -11.30 3.57 15.98
C ASN A 104 -12.13 3.53 14.68
N GLY A 105 -13.34 4.10 14.70
CA GLY A 105 -14.20 4.22 13.53
C GLY A 105 -13.61 5.13 12.47
N GLU A 106 -13.78 4.74 11.20
CA GLU A 106 -13.31 5.49 10.04
C GLU A 106 -14.40 5.65 8.97
N ASP A 107 -15.52 4.97 9.12
CA ASP A 107 -16.58 4.85 8.10
C ASP A 107 -16.01 4.47 6.71
N SER A 108 -15.00 3.59 6.74
CA SER A 108 -14.01 3.44 5.69
C SER A 108 -14.62 3.07 4.33
N LEU A 109 -15.67 2.24 4.30
CA LEU A 109 -16.32 1.87 3.04
C LEU A 109 -17.08 3.06 2.41
N ARG A 110 -17.88 3.81 3.21
CA ARG A 110 -18.60 4.97 2.68
C ARG A 110 -17.65 6.08 2.24
N VAL A 111 -16.57 6.29 3.01
CA VAL A 111 -15.53 7.26 2.64
C VAL A 111 -14.87 6.88 1.32
N LYS A 112 -14.52 5.60 1.09
CA LYS A 112 -13.97 5.14 -0.19
C LYS A 112 -14.92 5.34 -1.37
N LEU A 113 -16.21 5.08 -1.17
CA LEU A 113 -17.24 5.30 -2.20
C LEU A 113 -17.34 6.78 -2.58
N GLU A 114 -17.35 7.66 -1.59
CA GLU A 114 -17.40 9.11 -1.81
C GLU A 114 -16.12 9.62 -2.49
N GLN A 115 -14.96 9.13 -2.09
CA GLN A 115 -13.67 9.47 -2.71
C GLN A 115 -13.62 9.07 -4.19
N LEU A 116 -14.07 7.85 -4.52
CA LEU A 116 -14.15 7.37 -5.90
C LEU A 116 -15.18 8.15 -6.71
N ARG A 117 -16.36 8.42 -6.13
CA ARG A 117 -17.38 9.26 -6.77
C ARG A 117 -16.80 10.63 -7.10
N TRP A 118 -16.24 11.31 -6.10
CA TRP A 118 -15.64 12.64 -6.30
C TRP A 118 -14.54 12.62 -7.36
N ALA A 119 -13.66 11.62 -7.35
CA ALA A 119 -12.58 11.54 -8.33
C ALA A 119 -13.06 11.34 -9.75
N THR A 120 -14.16 10.58 -9.97
CA THR A 120 -14.55 10.11 -11.29
C THR A 120 -15.81 10.77 -11.85
N GLU A 121 -16.56 11.52 -11.04
CA GLU A 121 -17.75 12.24 -11.51
C GLU A 121 -17.40 13.22 -12.64
N GLY A 122 -18.13 13.09 -13.78
CA GLY A 122 -17.88 13.90 -14.97
C GLY A 122 -16.64 13.48 -15.79
N THR A 123 -16.04 12.34 -15.51
CA THR A 123 -14.88 11.79 -16.24
C THR A 123 -15.26 10.59 -17.10
N ALA A 124 -14.33 10.09 -17.91
CA ALA A 124 -14.50 8.88 -18.71
C ALA A 124 -14.17 7.59 -17.93
N VAL A 125 -13.89 7.67 -16.63
CA VAL A 125 -13.55 6.52 -15.78
C VAL A 125 -14.80 5.97 -15.11
N THR A 126 -15.03 4.68 -15.26
CA THR A 126 -15.98 3.90 -14.47
C THR A 126 -15.24 2.98 -13.51
N TRP A 127 -15.88 2.59 -12.42
CA TRP A 127 -15.22 1.76 -11.42
C TRP A 127 -16.17 0.79 -10.74
N GLN A 128 -15.60 -0.30 -10.22
CA GLN A 128 -16.23 -1.25 -9.32
C GLN A 128 -15.31 -1.47 -8.12
N LEU A 129 -15.86 -1.46 -6.91
CA LEU A 129 -15.14 -1.70 -5.67
C LEU A 129 -15.35 -3.14 -5.21
N TYR A 130 -14.27 -3.86 -4.96
CA TYR A 130 -14.29 -5.24 -4.47
C TYR A 130 -13.78 -5.25 -3.03
N ALA A 131 -14.69 -5.41 -2.09
CA ALA A 131 -14.40 -5.54 -0.67
C ALA A 131 -14.36 -7.03 -0.32
N VAL A 132 -13.19 -7.56 0.02
CA VAL A 132 -13.00 -9.00 0.22
C VAL A 132 -12.81 -9.32 1.70
N ASP A 133 -13.71 -10.11 2.24
CA ASP A 133 -13.59 -10.69 3.58
C ASP A 133 -12.54 -11.80 3.56
N ASP A 134 -11.51 -11.64 4.38
CA ASP A 134 -10.35 -12.55 4.47
C ASP A 134 -10.52 -13.62 5.57
N GLY A 135 -11.74 -14.14 5.74
CA GLY A 135 -12.06 -15.07 6.81
C GLY A 135 -12.20 -14.38 8.17
N ASP A 136 -12.70 -13.14 8.19
CA ASP A 136 -12.83 -12.35 9.40
C ASP A 136 -13.86 -12.94 10.39
N PRO A 137 -13.46 -13.32 11.62
CA PRO A 137 -14.37 -13.86 12.62
C PRO A 137 -15.35 -12.82 13.18
N HIS A 138 -15.08 -11.53 12.99
CA HIS A 138 -15.88 -10.42 13.53
C HIS A 138 -16.97 -9.93 12.57
N GLY A 139 -17.05 -10.50 11.35
CA GLY A 139 -18.14 -10.25 10.43
C GLY A 139 -18.00 -8.97 9.60
N SER A 140 -16.79 -8.49 9.35
CA SER A 140 -16.53 -7.31 8.51
C SER A 140 -17.18 -7.40 7.14
N GLY A 141 -17.13 -8.57 6.48
CA GLY A 141 -17.77 -8.77 5.18
C GLY A 141 -19.28 -8.61 5.22
N ARG A 142 -19.96 -9.15 6.24
CA ARG A 142 -21.42 -9.00 6.40
C ARG A 142 -21.81 -7.54 6.68
N LEU A 143 -21.00 -6.84 7.49
CA LEU A 143 -21.21 -5.42 7.75
C LEU A 143 -21.01 -4.61 6.46
N ALA A 144 -19.97 -4.89 5.68
CA ALA A 144 -19.75 -4.25 4.38
C ALA A 144 -20.93 -4.48 3.41
N GLN A 145 -21.51 -5.69 3.38
CA GLN A 145 -22.72 -5.96 2.59
C GLN A 145 -23.90 -5.10 3.05
N ALA A 146 -24.13 -4.99 4.35
CA ALA A 146 -25.21 -4.17 4.91
C ALA A 146 -25.02 -2.68 4.59
N ILE A 147 -23.78 -2.18 4.68
CA ILE A 147 -23.43 -0.80 4.31
C ILE A 147 -23.69 -0.57 2.80
N ALA A 148 -23.23 -1.47 1.95
CA ALA A 148 -23.43 -1.38 0.50
C ALA A 148 -24.92 -1.39 0.15
N ALA A 149 -25.72 -2.30 0.72
CA ALA A 149 -27.16 -2.40 0.46
C ALA A 149 -27.93 -1.11 0.82
N GLY A 150 -27.47 -0.35 1.80
CA GLY A 150 -28.05 0.93 2.21
C GLY A 150 -27.45 2.18 1.55
N HIS A 151 -26.47 2.02 0.65
CA HIS A 151 -25.76 3.16 0.07
C HIS A 151 -26.20 3.44 -1.39
N PRO A 152 -26.36 4.71 -1.81
CA PRO A 152 -26.75 5.04 -3.19
C PRO A 152 -25.80 4.49 -4.28
N LEU A 153 -24.53 4.26 -3.94
CA LEU A 153 -23.53 3.65 -4.82
C LEU A 153 -23.32 2.15 -4.53
N GLY A 154 -24.23 1.51 -3.83
CA GLY A 154 -24.10 0.10 -3.43
C GLY A 154 -23.93 -0.86 -4.62
N ASP A 155 -24.55 -0.57 -5.75
CA ASP A 155 -24.42 -1.36 -6.99
C ASP A 155 -22.97 -1.37 -7.52
N ARG A 156 -22.15 -0.43 -7.09
CA ARG A 156 -20.72 -0.37 -7.41
C ARG A 156 -19.83 -1.10 -6.39
N VAL A 157 -20.42 -1.81 -5.44
CA VAL A 157 -19.70 -2.58 -4.42
C VAL A 157 -19.95 -4.05 -4.61
N SER A 158 -18.91 -4.84 -4.77
CA SER A 158 -18.94 -6.29 -4.79
C SER A 158 -18.27 -6.80 -3.52
N VAL A 159 -19.05 -7.24 -2.53
CA VAL A 159 -18.51 -7.87 -1.33
C VAL A 159 -18.30 -9.36 -1.60
N ARG A 160 -17.10 -9.86 -1.35
CA ARG A 160 -16.69 -11.24 -1.59
C ARG A 160 -16.16 -11.87 -0.30
N PHE A 161 -16.31 -13.19 -0.17
CA PHE A 161 -15.85 -13.95 0.99
C PHE A 161 -14.83 -14.99 0.51
N LEU A 162 -13.59 -14.85 0.90
CA LEU A 162 -12.51 -15.77 0.52
C LEU A 162 -12.81 -17.19 1.05
N ALA A 163 -13.36 -17.31 2.25
CA ALA A 163 -13.73 -18.60 2.85
C ALA A 163 -14.70 -19.45 2.00
N GLY A 164 -15.46 -18.82 1.10
CA GLY A 164 -16.31 -19.52 0.13
C GLY A 164 -15.61 -19.89 -1.17
N ALA A 165 -14.40 -19.42 -1.40
CA ALA A 165 -13.61 -19.65 -2.61
C ALA A 165 -12.45 -20.64 -2.41
N VAL A 166 -12.12 -20.95 -1.16
CA VAL A 166 -11.03 -21.89 -0.79
C VAL A 166 -11.57 -22.94 0.21
N PRO A 167 -11.07 -24.19 0.17
CA PRO A 167 -10.08 -24.70 -0.77
C PRO A 167 -10.63 -24.86 -2.20
N THR A 168 -9.77 -24.79 -3.19
CA THR A 168 -10.12 -25.08 -4.61
C THR A 168 -9.07 -26.00 -5.22
N ALA A 169 -9.49 -26.86 -6.16
CA ALA A 169 -8.59 -27.80 -6.82
C ALA A 169 -7.69 -27.11 -7.84
N ASP A 170 -8.18 -26.05 -8.48
CA ASP A 170 -7.54 -25.42 -9.62
C ASP A 170 -7.42 -23.90 -9.48
N GLY A 171 -6.57 -23.32 -10.33
CA GLY A 171 -6.41 -21.88 -10.49
C GLY A 171 -5.48 -21.24 -9.45
N PRO A 172 -5.44 -19.91 -9.43
CA PRO A 172 -4.49 -19.14 -8.62
C PRO A 172 -4.56 -19.38 -7.10
N LEU A 173 -5.71 -19.79 -6.59
CA LEU A 173 -5.92 -20.05 -5.16
C LEU A 173 -5.74 -21.53 -4.76
N ALA A 174 -5.39 -22.43 -5.70
CA ALA A 174 -5.29 -23.87 -5.43
C ALA A 174 -4.28 -24.25 -4.33
N ARG A 175 -3.28 -23.39 -4.09
CA ARG A 175 -2.29 -23.59 -3.02
C ARG A 175 -2.65 -22.90 -1.70
N LEU A 176 -3.82 -22.28 -1.62
CA LEU A 176 -4.34 -21.68 -0.39
C LEU A 176 -5.37 -22.62 0.25
N PRO A 177 -5.01 -23.35 1.32
CA PRO A 177 -5.89 -24.40 1.85
C PRO A 177 -7.10 -23.85 2.58
N SER A 178 -6.97 -22.66 3.19
CA SER A 178 -8.06 -22.00 3.91
C SER A 178 -7.91 -20.47 3.88
N ALA A 179 -8.97 -19.75 4.22
CA ALA A 179 -8.89 -18.30 4.37
C ALA A 179 -7.96 -17.88 5.53
N ASP A 180 -7.81 -18.72 6.57
CA ASP A 180 -6.92 -18.43 7.70
C ASP A 180 -5.43 -18.39 7.29
N ASP A 181 -5.08 -19.01 6.16
CA ASP A 181 -3.74 -19.00 5.60
C ASP A 181 -3.49 -17.79 4.67
N SER A 182 -4.53 -17.00 4.37
CA SER A 182 -4.44 -15.89 3.41
C SER A 182 -3.61 -14.72 3.91
N ARG A 183 -3.81 -14.29 5.13
CA ARG A 183 -3.09 -13.13 5.71
C ARG A 183 -3.05 -11.92 4.75
N LYS A 184 -4.19 -11.53 4.16
CA LYS A 184 -4.40 -10.42 3.21
C LYS A 184 -4.16 -10.77 1.74
N GLY A 185 -3.04 -11.41 1.40
CA GLY A 185 -2.66 -11.65 -0.01
C GLY A 185 -3.67 -12.49 -0.76
N GLY A 186 -4.17 -13.58 -0.16
CA GLY A 186 -5.19 -14.43 -0.77
C GLY A 186 -6.49 -13.69 -1.05
N ALA A 187 -6.94 -12.83 -0.15
CA ALA A 187 -8.14 -12.01 -0.34
C ALA A 187 -7.94 -10.98 -1.47
N ILE A 188 -6.79 -10.32 -1.53
CA ILE A 188 -6.47 -9.38 -2.64
C ILE A 188 -6.43 -10.14 -3.98
N ILE A 189 -5.78 -11.31 -4.04
CA ILE A 189 -5.76 -12.17 -5.25
C ILE A 189 -7.19 -12.52 -5.66
N TYR A 190 -8.03 -12.97 -4.72
CA TYR A 190 -9.41 -13.32 -5.02
C TYR A 190 -10.22 -12.14 -5.54
N GLY A 191 -10.10 -10.97 -4.92
CA GLY A 191 -10.75 -9.74 -5.40
C GLY A 191 -10.30 -9.33 -6.80
N CYS A 192 -9.00 -9.44 -7.08
CA CYS A 192 -8.44 -9.20 -8.41
C CYS A 192 -8.99 -10.17 -9.45
N LEU A 193 -9.11 -11.47 -9.14
CA LEU A 193 -9.70 -12.46 -10.04
C LEU A 193 -11.17 -12.13 -10.37
N GLN A 194 -11.94 -11.66 -9.39
CA GLN A 194 -13.31 -11.21 -9.62
C GLN A 194 -13.35 -9.97 -10.54
N ALA A 195 -12.48 -8.99 -10.30
CA ALA A 195 -12.37 -7.81 -11.14
C ALA A 195 -12.00 -8.17 -12.60
N LEU A 196 -11.03 -9.09 -12.77
CA LEU A 196 -10.64 -9.58 -14.10
C LEU A 196 -11.80 -10.29 -14.81
N ALA A 197 -12.57 -11.10 -14.08
CA ALA A 197 -13.76 -11.77 -14.62
C ALA A 197 -14.86 -10.78 -15.05
N ASP A 198 -15.03 -9.67 -14.32
CA ASP A 198 -15.96 -8.60 -14.64
C ASP A 198 -15.48 -7.69 -15.80
N GLY A 199 -14.30 -7.96 -16.35
CA GLY A 199 -13.78 -7.30 -17.56
C GLY A 199 -13.33 -5.87 -17.33
N VAL A 200 -12.63 -5.58 -16.22
CA VAL A 200 -11.98 -4.29 -15.98
C VAL A 200 -10.74 -4.13 -16.90
N ASP A 201 -10.34 -2.89 -17.17
CA ASP A 201 -9.14 -2.59 -17.96
C ASP A 201 -7.88 -2.60 -17.10
N ALA A 202 -8.04 -2.21 -15.82
CA ALA A 202 -6.97 -2.20 -14.84
C ALA A 202 -7.52 -2.43 -13.43
N VAL A 203 -6.67 -2.88 -12.52
CA VAL A 203 -6.98 -3.06 -11.11
C VAL A 203 -6.05 -2.20 -10.26
N VAL A 204 -6.64 -1.46 -9.32
CA VAL A 204 -5.94 -0.82 -8.21
C VAL A 204 -6.27 -1.59 -6.94
N TYR A 205 -5.28 -1.93 -6.13
CA TYR A 205 -5.56 -2.40 -4.77
C TYR A 205 -5.12 -1.38 -3.72
N THR A 206 -5.80 -1.40 -2.58
CA THR A 206 -5.59 -0.49 -1.46
C THR A 206 -5.82 -1.20 -0.12
N ASP A 207 -5.53 -0.53 1.00
CA ASP A 207 -5.87 -1.00 2.34
C ASP A 207 -7.34 -0.73 2.67
N ALA A 208 -7.87 -1.44 3.67
CA ALA A 208 -9.24 -1.26 4.16
C ALA A 208 -9.43 0.08 4.89
N ASP A 209 -8.36 0.60 5.52
CA ASP A 209 -8.35 1.89 6.19
C ASP A 209 -8.39 3.07 5.20
N ASN A 210 -8.48 4.30 5.72
CA ASN A 210 -8.48 5.51 4.92
C ASN A 210 -7.08 6.14 4.74
N SER A 211 -5.99 5.43 5.07
CA SER A 211 -4.62 5.96 4.96
C SER A 211 -4.28 6.49 3.57
N VAL A 212 -4.94 5.99 2.54
CA VAL A 212 -4.87 6.47 1.16
C VAL A 212 -6.21 7.05 0.74
N HIS A 213 -6.23 8.33 0.38
CA HIS A 213 -7.42 8.95 -0.21
C HIS A 213 -7.55 8.53 -1.69
N LEU A 214 -8.62 7.78 -2.03
CA LEU A 214 -8.82 7.24 -3.38
C LEU A 214 -9.07 8.32 -4.46
N GLY A 215 -9.30 9.54 -4.07
CA GLY A 215 -9.27 10.70 -4.99
C GLY A 215 -7.96 10.85 -5.75
N GLN A 216 -6.91 10.16 -5.32
CA GLN A 216 -5.57 10.15 -5.94
C GLN A 216 -5.41 9.12 -7.07
N ILE A 217 -6.44 8.34 -7.42
CA ILE A 217 -6.35 7.28 -8.45
C ILE A 217 -5.86 7.78 -9.81
N GLY A 218 -6.11 9.05 -10.14
CA GLY A 218 -5.61 9.67 -11.36
C GLY A 218 -4.09 9.71 -11.44
N LEU A 219 -3.38 9.73 -10.29
CA LEU A 219 -1.92 9.66 -10.27
C LEU A 219 -1.39 8.30 -10.77
N LEU A 220 -2.15 7.23 -10.56
CA LEU A 220 -1.84 5.91 -11.10
C LEU A 220 -2.31 5.75 -12.54
N LEU A 221 -3.46 6.35 -12.87
CA LEU A 221 -4.05 6.26 -14.22
C LEU A 221 -3.30 7.10 -15.25
N GLU A 222 -2.63 8.19 -14.85
CA GLU A 222 -1.88 9.05 -15.78
C GLU A 222 -0.78 8.28 -16.52
N PRO A 223 0.20 7.62 -15.86
CA PRO A 223 1.21 6.83 -16.57
C PRO A 223 0.61 5.63 -17.32
N PHE A 224 -0.45 5.03 -16.80
CA PHE A 224 -1.13 3.92 -17.46
C PHE A 224 -1.74 4.33 -18.81
N LEU A 225 -2.44 5.48 -18.85
CA LEU A 225 -3.17 5.92 -20.04
C LEU A 225 -2.33 6.73 -21.02
N VAL A 226 -1.36 7.50 -20.51
CA VAL A 226 -0.54 8.39 -21.36
C VAL A 226 0.71 7.68 -21.86
N ASP A 227 1.39 6.96 -20.96
CA ASP A 227 2.69 6.35 -21.24
C ASP A 227 2.58 4.84 -21.53
N GLY A 228 1.38 4.26 -21.42
CA GLY A 228 1.15 2.83 -21.61
C GLY A 228 1.80 1.94 -20.57
N CYS A 229 2.10 2.48 -19.37
CA CYS A 229 2.71 1.73 -18.28
C CYS A 229 1.73 0.72 -17.71
N ARG A 230 2.01 -0.60 -17.89
CA ARG A 230 1.11 -1.66 -17.42
C ARG A 230 1.17 -1.92 -15.91
N ALA A 231 2.22 -1.43 -15.22
CA ALA A 231 2.35 -1.46 -13.76
C ALA A 231 2.76 -0.07 -13.24
N VAL A 232 1.97 0.50 -12.33
CA VAL A 232 2.22 1.80 -11.70
C VAL A 232 2.15 1.64 -10.19
N LEU A 233 3.27 1.93 -9.50
CA LEU A 233 3.45 1.65 -8.09
C LEU A 233 3.46 2.95 -7.28
N GLY A 234 2.57 3.08 -6.30
CA GLY A 234 2.63 4.16 -5.33
C GLY A 234 3.92 4.09 -4.49
N ASN A 235 4.57 5.22 -4.28
CA ASN A 235 5.84 5.30 -3.56
C ASN A 235 5.80 6.38 -2.48
N ARG A 236 5.70 5.97 -1.22
CA ARG A 236 5.71 6.84 -0.03
C ARG A 236 7.11 7.40 0.28
N GLN A 237 8.17 6.79 -0.28
CA GLN A 237 9.56 7.18 -0.10
C GLN A 237 10.05 8.16 -1.18
N HIS A 238 9.19 8.53 -2.14
CA HIS A 238 9.53 9.52 -3.15
C HIS A 238 9.65 10.91 -2.50
N PRO A 239 10.59 11.78 -2.93
CA PRO A 239 10.74 13.13 -2.37
C PRO A 239 9.46 13.98 -2.40
N ASP A 240 8.63 13.78 -3.43
CA ASP A 240 7.37 14.51 -3.60
C ASP A 240 6.16 13.80 -2.93
N ALA A 241 6.37 12.69 -2.23
CA ALA A 241 5.30 12.04 -1.48
C ALA A 241 4.97 12.83 -0.21
N VAL A 242 3.70 12.76 0.20
CA VAL A 242 3.25 13.24 1.50
C VAL A 242 3.13 12.03 2.42
N LEU A 243 4.05 11.91 3.37
CA LEU A 243 4.07 10.76 4.28
C LEU A 243 3.94 11.25 5.73
N VAL A 244 2.80 10.96 6.34
CA VAL A 244 2.59 11.14 7.78
C VAL A 244 2.55 9.76 8.41
N LYS A 245 3.53 9.48 9.27
CA LYS A 245 3.60 8.25 10.07
C LYS A 245 3.52 8.59 11.53
N GLN A 246 2.93 7.69 12.29
CA GLN A 246 3.08 7.72 13.75
C GLN A 246 4.55 7.52 14.13
N ALA A 247 4.99 8.23 15.17
CA ALA A 247 6.36 8.12 15.69
C ALA A 247 6.69 6.67 16.10
N THR A 248 7.88 6.23 15.72
CA THR A 248 8.60 5.02 16.17
C THR A 248 7.77 3.78 16.50
N ARG A 249 7.41 3.01 15.48
CA ARG A 249 6.87 1.64 15.67
C ARG A 249 7.95 0.58 15.88
N TRP A 250 9.24 0.91 15.68
CA TRP A 250 10.29 -0.09 15.50
C TRP A 250 11.51 0.24 16.38
N GLY A 251 12.12 -0.79 16.99
CA GLY A 251 13.37 -0.65 17.72
C GLY A 251 14.57 -0.33 16.81
N ILE A 252 15.72 -0.04 17.43
CA ILE A 252 16.95 0.34 16.71
C ILE A 252 17.45 -0.76 15.77
N GLY A 253 17.15 -2.03 16.07
CA GLY A 253 17.51 -3.21 15.25
C GLY A 253 16.79 -3.30 13.90
N ILE A 254 15.82 -2.40 13.62
CA ILE A 254 15.18 -2.32 12.31
C ILE A 254 16.18 -2.18 11.16
N GLY A 255 17.35 -1.58 11.42
CA GLY A 255 18.45 -1.47 10.48
C GLY A 255 18.96 -2.84 10.02
N LEU A 256 19.05 -3.81 10.93
CA LEU A 256 19.44 -5.19 10.61
C LEU A 256 18.37 -5.89 9.74
N LEU A 257 17.09 -5.75 10.10
CA LEU A 257 16.01 -6.36 9.32
C LEU A 257 15.96 -5.82 7.89
N ARG A 258 16.12 -4.50 7.73
CA ARG A 258 16.23 -3.86 6.41
C ARG A 258 17.49 -4.30 5.65
N HIS A 259 18.61 -4.50 6.34
CA HIS A 259 19.84 -4.98 5.72
C HIS A 259 19.63 -6.38 5.13
N MET A 260 19.08 -7.32 5.89
CA MET A 260 18.73 -8.66 5.43
C MET A 260 17.73 -8.62 4.26
N GLN A 261 16.64 -7.85 4.40
CA GLN A 261 15.62 -7.68 3.37
C GLN A 261 16.21 -7.18 2.04
N ARG A 262 17.03 -6.13 2.09
CA ARG A 262 17.62 -5.53 0.89
C ARG A 262 18.68 -6.42 0.26
N MET A 263 19.37 -7.23 1.03
CA MET A 263 20.36 -8.18 0.52
C MET A 263 19.68 -9.29 -0.27
N VAL A 264 18.58 -9.88 0.25
CA VAL A 264 17.77 -10.87 -0.48
C VAL A 264 17.03 -10.23 -1.63
N GLY A 265 16.38 -9.09 -1.41
CA GLY A 265 15.59 -8.35 -2.40
C GLY A 265 16.41 -7.43 -3.31
N HIS A 266 17.71 -7.66 -3.48
CA HIS A 266 18.60 -6.79 -4.25
C HIS A 266 18.06 -6.42 -5.64
N ALA A 267 17.43 -7.35 -6.32
CA ALA A 267 16.83 -7.12 -7.64
C ALA A 267 15.72 -6.04 -7.65
N ILE A 268 15.04 -5.83 -6.52
CA ILE A 268 14.05 -4.76 -6.35
C ILE A 268 14.76 -3.45 -6.00
N PHE A 269 15.58 -3.49 -4.94
CA PHE A 269 16.15 -2.29 -4.33
C PHE A 269 17.21 -1.61 -5.21
N SER A 270 17.95 -2.39 -6.05
CA SER A 270 18.89 -1.86 -7.05
C SER A 270 18.22 -1.06 -8.18
N ARG A 271 16.91 -1.26 -8.39
CA ARG A 271 16.09 -0.46 -9.32
C ARG A 271 15.54 0.82 -8.69
N GLY A 272 15.98 1.17 -7.48
CA GLY A 272 15.56 2.38 -6.76
C GLY A 272 14.21 2.29 -6.07
N LEU A 273 13.50 1.16 -6.16
CA LEU A 273 12.21 0.97 -5.48
C LEU A 273 12.47 0.65 -4.00
N LYS A 274 12.23 1.62 -3.12
CA LYS A 274 12.42 1.48 -1.67
C LYS A 274 11.13 1.12 -0.93
N ASP A 275 9.97 1.35 -1.52
CA ASP A 275 8.65 1.13 -0.94
C ASP A 275 7.93 -0.03 -1.64
N THR A 276 8.12 -1.24 -1.12
CA THR A 276 7.48 -2.45 -1.64
C THR A 276 6.07 -2.65 -1.10
N GLN A 277 5.72 -2.05 0.05
CA GLN A 277 4.52 -2.34 0.83
C GLN A 277 3.46 -1.24 0.77
N ALA A 278 3.56 -0.30 -0.18
CA ALA A 278 2.49 0.67 -0.37
C ALA A 278 1.28 0.02 -1.05
N ALA A 279 0.18 -0.10 -0.34
CA ALA A 279 -1.08 -0.62 -0.89
C ALA A 279 -1.80 0.47 -1.71
N PHE A 280 -1.14 0.93 -2.77
CA PHE A 280 -1.66 1.85 -3.77
C PHE A 280 -0.92 1.59 -5.07
N LYS A 281 -1.33 0.54 -5.78
CA LYS A 281 -0.67 0.10 -7.01
C LYS A 281 -1.72 -0.25 -8.06
N LEU A 282 -1.41 0.06 -9.33
CA LEU A 282 -2.23 -0.25 -10.49
C LEU A 282 -1.50 -1.30 -11.36
N TYR A 283 -2.28 -2.27 -11.82
CA TYR A 283 -1.85 -3.25 -12.81
C TYR A 283 -2.86 -3.31 -13.96
N ALA A 284 -2.39 -3.29 -15.20
CA ALA A 284 -3.19 -3.57 -16.37
C ALA A 284 -3.79 -4.98 -16.30
N ARG A 285 -4.96 -5.17 -16.89
CA ARG A 285 -5.73 -6.43 -16.86
C ARG A 285 -4.91 -7.64 -17.29
N ASP A 286 -4.29 -7.56 -18.47
CA ASP A 286 -3.50 -8.66 -19.06
C ASP A 286 -2.29 -9.01 -18.21
N LEU A 287 -1.53 -8.01 -17.79
CA LEU A 287 -0.37 -8.18 -16.94
C LEU A 287 -0.74 -8.79 -15.58
N LEU A 288 -1.84 -8.32 -14.97
CA LEU A 288 -2.30 -8.87 -13.69
C LEU A 288 -2.75 -10.32 -13.83
N ALA A 289 -3.45 -10.66 -14.91
CA ALA A 289 -3.83 -12.04 -15.20
C ALA A 289 -2.60 -12.97 -15.30
N ASP A 290 -1.53 -12.50 -15.95
CA ASP A 290 -0.27 -13.22 -16.06
C ASP A 290 0.46 -13.37 -14.71
N ILE A 291 0.47 -12.33 -13.88
CA ILE A 291 1.05 -12.38 -12.53
C ILE A 291 0.29 -13.37 -11.66
N LEU A 292 -1.05 -13.33 -11.72
CA LEU A 292 -1.93 -14.15 -10.91
C LEU A 292 -2.09 -15.59 -11.43
N HIS A 293 -1.58 -15.93 -12.61
CA HIS A 293 -1.59 -17.32 -13.09
C HIS A 293 -0.91 -18.27 -12.10
N SER A 294 0.15 -17.83 -11.43
CA SER A 294 0.89 -18.64 -10.47
C SER A 294 1.41 -17.78 -9.29
N PRO A 295 0.55 -17.36 -8.35
CA PRO A 295 1.00 -16.65 -7.15
C PRO A 295 1.92 -17.52 -6.32
N SER A 296 2.96 -16.94 -5.73
CA SER A 296 3.88 -17.70 -4.87
C SER A 296 3.64 -17.44 -3.38
N VAL A 297 2.95 -16.36 -3.05
CA VAL A 297 2.70 -15.88 -1.69
C VAL A 297 1.26 -15.41 -1.56
N TYR A 298 0.62 -15.72 -0.40
CA TYR A 298 -0.76 -15.35 -0.08
C TYR A 298 -0.88 -14.50 1.18
N ASP A 299 0.23 -14.15 1.80
CA ASP A 299 0.32 -13.32 3.00
C ASP A 299 0.64 -11.85 2.67
N PHE A 300 1.04 -11.06 3.67
CA PHE A 300 1.39 -9.64 3.53
C PHE A 300 2.53 -9.37 2.54
N SER A 301 3.32 -10.37 2.17
CA SER A 301 4.42 -10.21 1.20
C SER A 301 4.00 -10.40 -0.27
N PHE A 302 2.71 -10.59 -0.56
CA PHE A 302 2.18 -10.67 -1.93
C PHE A 302 2.60 -9.47 -2.80
N ASP A 303 2.68 -8.27 -2.22
CA ASP A 303 3.19 -7.06 -2.85
C ASP A 303 4.59 -7.26 -3.45
N THR A 304 5.46 -7.88 -2.67
CA THR A 304 6.84 -8.17 -3.07
C THR A 304 6.88 -9.26 -4.14
N ASP A 305 6.04 -10.29 -4.03
CA ASP A 305 5.91 -11.35 -5.04
C ASP A 305 5.51 -10.77 -6.40
N TRP A 306 4.54 -9.84 -6.44
CA TRP A 306 4.10 -9.24 -7.69
C TRP A 306 5.17 -8.34 -8.32
N ILE A 307 5.91 -7.56 -7.51
CA ILE A 307 7.05 -6.79 -8.01
C ILE A 307 8.14 -7.71 -8.57
N LEU A 308 8.43 -8.82 -7.91
CA LEU A 308 9.39 -9.82 -8.42
C LEU A 308 8.87 -10.50 -9.70
N ALA A 309 7.55 -10.68 -9.83
CA ALA A 309 6.95 -11.18 -11.05
C ALA A 309 7.12 -10.22 -12.23
N LEU A 310 7.07 -8.89 -12.00
CA LEU A 310 7.41 -7.89 -13.01
C LEU A 310 8.89 -8.02 -13.41
N ILE A 311 9.79 -8.10 -12.42
CA ILE A 311 11.24 -8.20 -12.63
C ILE A 311 11.60 -9.47 -13.40
N ALA A 312 10.99 -10.61 -13.07
CA ALA A 312 11.24 -11.89 -13.74
C ALA A 312 10.78 -11.89 -15.22
N ARG A 313 9.88 -10.98 -15.59
CA ARG A 313 9.37 -10.82 -16.96
C ARG A 313 10.01 -9.65 -17.72
N ASP A 314 10.99 -8.98 -17.11
CA ASP A 314 11.52 -7.70 -17.60
C ASP A 314 10.42 -6.66 -17.93
N GLU A 315 9.29 -6.76 -17.21
CA GLU A 315 8.18 -5.82 -17.35
C GLU A 315 8.55 -4.48 -16.70
N PRO A 316 8.52 -3.37 -17.47
CA PRO A 316 8.78 -2.06 -16.92
C PRO A 316 7.68 -1.61 -15.98
N PHE A 317 8.04 -0.91 -14.92
CA PHE A 317 7.11 -0.25 -14.02
C PHE A 317 7.59 1.14 -13.65
N VAL A 318 6.66 2.02 -13.32
CA VAL A 318 6.95 3.35 -12.82
C VAL A 318 6.46 3.50 -11.39
N SER A 319 7.07 4.39 -10.62
CA SER A 319 6.62 4.73 -9.28
C SER A 319 6.13 6.17 -9.21
N VAL A 320 5.02 6.39 -8.52
CA VAL A 320 4.39 7.71 -8.39
C VAL A 320 4.29 8.16 -6.94
N PRO A 321 4.59 9.44 -6.64
CA PRO A 321 4.42 9.99 -5.30
C PRO A 321 2.94 10.26 -5.00
N PHE A 322 2.51 9.86 -3.81
CA PHE A 322 1.15 10.09 -3.34
C PHE A 322 1.13 10.53 -1.87
N ALA A 323 -0.05 10.93 -1.37
CA ALA A 323 -0.24 11.25 0.03
C ALA A 323 -0.72 10.00 0.78
N PHE A 324 0.01 9.65 1.83
CA PHE A 324 -0.32 8.58 2.77
C PHE A 324 -0.31 9.17 4.18
N ILE A 325 -1.44 9.04 4.85
CA ILE A 325 -1.60 9.48 6.24
C ILE A 325 -1.88 8.24 7.07
N ASP A 326 -0.96 7.88 7.95
CA ASP A 326 -1.10 6.68 8.79
C ASP A 326 -2.35 6.79 9.66
N SER A 327 -3.22 5.79 9.62
CA SER A 327 -4.38 5.72 10.49
C SER A 327 -3.94 5.52 11.95
N PHE A 328 -4.57 6.28 12.87
CA PHE A 328 -4.35 6.13 14.31
C PHE A 328 -5.09 4.92 14.89
N ALA A 329 -5.99 4.33 14.12
CA ALA A 329 -6.73 3.15 14.53
C ALA A 329 -5.86 1.89 14.58
N GLU A 330 -6.32 0.88 15.29
CA GLU A 330 -5.68 -0.43 15.38
C GLU A 330 -5.47 -1.02 13.99
N SER A 331 -4.24 -1.38 13.65
CA SER A 331 -3.95 -2.15 12.45
C SER A 331 -3.74 -3.63 12.82
N ALA A 332 -4.01 -4.55 11.90
CA ALA A 332 -3.73 -5.98 12.10
C ALA A 332 -2.26 -6.22 12.53
N SER A 333 -1.33 -5.40 12.03
CA SER A 333 0.09 -5.43 12.44
C SER A 333 0.32 -4.99 13.88
N LEU A 334 -0.54 -4.16 14.47
CA LEU A 334 -0.47 -3.79 15.88
C LEU A 334 -1.03 -4.91 16.77
N VAL A 335 -2.10 -5.55 16.35
CA VAL A 335 -2.75 -6.64 17.10
C VAL A 335 -1.88 -7.90 17.11
N GLN A 336 -1.22 -8.23 15.99
CA GLN A 336 -0.38 -9.42 15.83
C GLN A 336 1.08 -9.21 16.27
N GLY A 337 1.48 -7.97 16.52
CA GLY A 337 2.84 -7.57 16.82
C GLY A 337 3.70 -7.27 15.58
N PRO A 338 4.62 -6.30 15.73
CA PRO A 338 5.43 -5.80 14.61
C PRO A 338 6.41 -6.86 14.08
N MET A 339 6.91 -7.75 14.92
CA MET A 339 7.86 -8.76 14.51
C MET A 339 7.21 -9.90 13.72
N THR A 340 5.93 -10.21 13.96
CA THR A 340 5.15 -11.15 13.13
C THR A 340 5.05 -10.64 11.69
N THR A 341 4.81 -9.34 11.50
CA THR A 341 4.81 -8.72 10.16
C THR A 341 6.19 -8.84 9.48
N TRP A 342 7.27 -8.55 10.20
CA TRP A 342 8.62 -8.65 9.65
C TRP A 342 9.04 -10.09 9.32
N GLU A 343 8.68 -11.06 10.18
CA GLU A 343 8.88 -12.48 9.89
C GLU A 343 8.21 -12.87 8.58
N THR A 344 6.92 -12.53 8.43
CA THR A 344 6.15 -12.79 7.22
C THR A 344 6.80 -12.15 5.99
N LEU A 345 7.20 -10.87 6.09
CA LEU A 345 7.84 -10.15 4.98
C LEU A 345 9.17 -10.77 4.55
N LEU A 346 10.01 -11.20 5.50
CA LEU A 346 11.31 -11.81 5.20
C LEU A 346 11.14 -13.22 4.60
N LYS A 347 10.29 -14.06 5.19
CA LYS A 347 9.99 -15.40 4.67
C LYS A 347 9.32 -15.36 3.30
N GLY A 348 8.34 -14.49 3.13
CA GLY A 348 7.65 -14.32 1.85
C GLY A 348 8.57 -13.78 0.76
N LEU A 349 9.50 -12.87 1.10
CA LEU A 349 10.52 -12.41 0.15
C LEU A 349 11.41 -13.55 -0.32
N VAL A 350 11.92 -14.42 0.60
CA VAL A 350 12.73 -15.58 0.25
C VAL A 350 11.95 -16.55 -0.64
N THR A 351 10.69 -16.81 -0.29
CA THR A 351 9.79 -17.67 -1.09
C THR A 351 9.61 -17.09 -2.50
N ALA A 352 9.33 -15.79 -2.59
CA ALA A 352 9.05 -15.13 -3.86
C ALA A 352 10.28 -15.06 -4.79
N VAL A 353 11.48 -14.71 -4.30
CA VAL A 353 12.69 -14.67 -5.14
C VAL A 353 13.03 -16.04 -5.72
N ARG A 354 12.81 -17.12 -4.94
CA ARG A 354 13.02 -18.49 -5.39
C ARG A 354 11.97 -18.93 -6.41
N ALA A 355 10.70 -18.71 -6.10
CA ALA A 355 9.59 -19.11 -6.97
C ALA A 355 9.60 -18.37 -8.32
N ARG A 356 9.98 -17.10 -8.32
CA ARG A 356 10.09 -16.29 -9.54
C ARG A 356 11.43 -16.46 -10.28
N GLY A 357 12.40 -17.20 -9.71
CA GLY A 357 13.72 -17.40 -10.30
C GLY A 357 14.56 -16.11 -10.39
N VAL A 358 14.25 -15.10 -9.57
CA VAL A 358 14.96 -13.82 -9.61
C VAL A 358 16.32 -13.92 -8.90
N PRO A 359 17.40 -13.32 -9.47
CA PRO A 359 18.70 -13.28 -8.82
C PRO A 359 18.64 -12.64 -7.43
N HIS A 360 19.18 -13.32 -6.43
CA HIS A 360 19.18 -12.88 -5.04
C HIS A 360 20.42 -13.38 -4.29
N ASN A 361 20.70 -12.83 -3.12
CA ASN A 361 21.78 -13.30 -2.25
C ASN A 361 21.35 -14.62 -1.58
N ARG A 362 21.84 -15.76 -2.15
CA ARG A 362 21.50 -17.09 -1.69
C ARG A 362 22.03 -17.40 -0.28
N ALA A 363 23.20 -16.83 0.10
CA ALA A 363 23.75 -17.01 1.43
C ALA A 363 22.85 -16.33 2.49
N MET A 364 22.40 -15.08 2.23
CA MET A 364 21.49 -14.40 3.16
C MET A 364 20.12 -15.07 3.23
N ALA A 365 19.59 -15.56 2.11
CA ALA A 365 18.34 -16.31 2.10
C ALA A 365 18.44 -17.58 2.97
N ARG A 366 19.58 -18.28 2.92
CA ARG A 366 19.86 -19.44 3.78
C ARG A 366 19.94 -19.06 5.26
N VAL A 367 20.59 -17.93 5.58
CA VAL A 367 20.65 -17.44 6.97
C VAL A 367 19.25 -17.17 7.53
N LEU A 368 18.36 -16.58 6.70
CA LEU A 368 16.96 -16.38 7.12
C LEU A 368 16.25 -17.71 7.37
N ASP A 369 16.43 -18.72 6.51
CA ASP A 369 15.83 -20.03 6.71
C ASP A 369 16.35 -20.74 7.99
N GLU A 370 17.65 -20.62 8.27
CA GLU A 370 18.31 -21.31 9.39
C GLU A 370 18.13 -20.61 10.73
N GLU A 371 17.98 -19.29 10.73
CA GLU A 371 18.04 -18.50 11.97
C GLU A 371 16.72 -17.83 12.35
N ILE A 372 15.77 -17.65 11.42
CA ILE A 372 14.52 -16.95 11.70
C ILE A 372 13.35 -17.92 11.52
N HIS A 373 12.97 -18.57 12.63
CA HIS A 373 11.87 -19.53 12.62
C HIS A 373 10.53 -18.91 13.03
N SER A 374 10.57 -17.85 13.85
CA SER A 374 9.38 -17.18 14.38
C SER A 374 9.63 -15.70 14.65
N ALA A 375 8.55 -14.95 14.92
CA ALA A 375 8.61 -13.58 15.38
C ALA A 375 9.48 -13.40 16.63
N ALA A 376 9.50 -14.39 17.53
CA ALA A 376 10.32 -14.35 18.74
C ALA A 376 11.82 -14.25 18.44
N ASP A 377 12.31 -14.86 17.35
CA ASP A 377 13.71 -14.68 16.94
C ASP A 377 14.02 -13.23 16.57
N LEU A 378 13.07 -12.54 15.93
CA LEU A 378 13.22 -11.13 15.57
C LEU A 378 13.10 -10.19 16.78
N GLU A 379 12.31 -10.56 17.79
CA GLU A 379 12.20 -9.82 19.05
C GLU A 379 13.54 -9.76 19.80
N LEU A 380 14.35 -10.80 19.71
CA LEU A 380 15.71 -10.80 20.26
C LEU A 380 16.66 -9.84 19.54
N LEU A 381 16.32 -9.45 18.31
CA LEU A 381 17.17 -8.62 17.44
C LEU A 381 16.75 -7.16 17.43
N ILE A 382 15.45 -6.86 17.57
CA ILE A 382 14.89 -5.54 17.28
C ILE A 382 15.42 -4.42 18.17
N ASN A 383 15.87 -4.73 19.37
CA ASN A 383 16.43 -3.76 20.31
C ASN A 383 17.97 -3.67 20.23
N HIS A 384 18.59 -4.37 19.28
CA HIS A 384 20.03 -4.46 19.15
C HIS A 384 20.48 -4.22 17.71
N LEU A 385 21.40 -3.30 17.50
CA LEU A 385 21.97 -3.02 16.18
C LEU A 385 23.45 -3.41 16.14
N PRO A 386 23.89 -4.25 15.17
CA PRO A 386 25.29 -4.57 15.00
C PRO A 386 26.16 -3.31 14.81
N PRO A 387 27.37 -3.24 15.39
CA PRO A 387 28.25 -2.07 15.24
C PRO A 387 28.47 -1.65 13.77
N ALA A 388 28.65 -2.62 12.87
CA ALA A 388 28.82 -2.35 11.44
C ALA A 388 27.63 -1.62 10.79
N LEU A 389 26.42 -1.78 11.35
CA LEU A 389 25.21 -1.11 10.84
C LEU A 389 24.89 0.21 11.55
N GLN A 390 25.52 0.50 12.69
CA GLN A 390 25.28 1.76 13.43
C GLN A 390 25.78 2.99 12.66
N THR A 391 26.89 2.83 11.92
CA THR A 391 27.53 3.90 11.14
C THR A 391 27.24 3.80 9.64
N ALA A 392 26.45 2.79 9.22
CA ALA A 392 26.15 2.58 7.82
C ALA A 392 25.14 3.61 7.31
N GLU A 393 25.46 4.23 6.19
CA GLU A 393 24.51 5.09 5.48
C GLU A 393 23.25 4.31 5.09
N PRO A 394 22.05 4.93 5.15
CA PRO A 394 20.80 4.26 4.82
C PRO A 394 20.77 3.58 3.45
N ASN A 395 21.51 4.13 2.48
CA ASN A 395 21.60 3.56 1.13
C ASN A 395 22.59 2.38 1.04
N ALA A 396 23.47 2.20 2.01
CA ALA A 396 24.43 1.10 2.08
C ALA A 396 23.84 -0.19 2.68
N LEU A 397 22.65 -0.11 3.28
CA LEU A 397 21.93 -1.30 3.78
C LEU A 397 21.64 -2.25 2.61
N GLY A 398 21.92 -3.55 2.83
CA GLY A 398 21.80 -4.61 1.82
C GLY A 398 23.10 -4.88 1.07
N ASN A 399 24.15 -4.07 1.27
CA ASN A 399 25.46 -4.35 0.71
C ASN A 399 26.25 -5.33 1.59
N PRO A 400 26.64 -6.53 1.08
CA PRO A 400 27.39 -7.51 1.86
C PRO A 400 28.76 -7.01 2.36
N ALA A 401 29.32 -5.96 1.73
CA ALA A 401 30.58 -5.35 2.20
C ALA A 401 30.42 -4.58 3.52
N VAL A 402 29.23 -4.12 3.86
CA VAL A 402 28.92 -3.48 5.16
C VAL A 402 28.82 -4.54 6.26
N MET A 403 28.08 -5.61 5.99
CA MET A 403 27.95 -6.76 6.89
C MET A 403 27.58 -7.98 6.05
N SER A 404 28.47 -9.00 6.02
CA SER A 404 28.24 -10.19 5.20
C SER A 404 27.17 -11.10 5.78
N PRO A 405 26.59 -12.02 4.99
CA PRO A 405 25.63 -13.00 5.50
C PRO A 405 26.15 -13.82 6.70
N GLU A 406 27.44 -14.20 6.68
CA GLU A 406 28.11 -14.95 7.75
C GLU A 406 28.19 -14.10 9.02
N ALA A 407 28.51 -12.80 8.89
CA ALA A 407 28.54 -11.87 10.01
C ALA A 407 27.13 -11.65 10.60
N VAL A 408 26.10 -11.57 9.77
CA VAL A 408 24.70 -11.51 10.21
C VAL A 408 24.34 -12.77 10.97
N GLN A 409 24.67 -13.95 10.44
CA GLN A 409 24.41 -15.24 11.11
C GLN A 409 25.09 -15.33 12.48
N ALA A 410 26.37 -14.99 12.54
CA ALA A 410 27.12 -14.97 13.80
C ALA A 410 26.49 -14.04 14.85
N TRP A 411 26.06 -12.84 14.41
CA TRP A 411 25.36 -11.89 15.28
C TRP A 411 24.04 -12.47 15.82
N ILE A 412 23.20 -13.05 14.96
CA ILE A 412 21.93 -13.66 15.37
C ILE A 412 22.16 -14.77 16.40
N ARG A 413 23.11 -15.67 16.13
CA ARG A 413 23.46 -16.76 17.06
C ARG A 413 23.98 -16.25 18.39
N GLN A 414 24.82 -15.21 18.38
CA GLN A 414 25.28 -14.56 19.61
C GLN A 414 24.13 -14.00 20.44
N ARG A 415 23.14 -13.34 19.80
CA ARG A 415 21.98 -12.78 20.50
C ARG A 415 21.09 -13.88 21.07
N LYS A 416 20.88 -14.98 20.34
CA LYS A 416 20.13 -16.15 20.82
C LYS A 416 20.80 -16.78 22.03
N ALA A 417 22.12 -17.00 21.99
CA ALA A 417 22.88 -17.56 23.11
C ALA A 417 22.81 -16.64 24.35
N ALA A 418 22.92 -15.32 24.18
CA ALA A 418 22.83 -14.38 25.29
C ALA A 418 21.43 -14.29 25.92
N ALA A 419 20.36 -14.67 25.21
CA ALA A 419 19.01 -14.74 25.75
C ALA A 419 18.70 -16.05 26.50
N GLN A 420 19.55 -17.09 26.33
CA GLN A 420 19.44 -18.37 27.00
C GLN A 420 20.28 -18.45 28.27
N ALA A 421 21.25 -17.53 28.46
CA ALA A 421 22.14 -17.43 29.61
C ALA A 421 21.53 -16.55 30.73
#